data_db57f3ec64f4d5e621497b8ea5a402bc
#
_entry.id   db57f3ec64f4d5e621497b8ea5a402bc
#
_cell.length_a   1.000
_cell.length_b   1.000
_cell.length_c   1.000
_cell.angle_alpha   90.00
_cell.angle_beta   90.00
_cell.angle_gamma   90.00
#
_symmetry.space_group_name_H-M   'P 1'
#
loop_
_entity.id
_entity.type
_entity.pdbx_description
1 polymer ?
#
loop_
_entity_poly.entity_id
_entity_poly.type
_entity_poly.pdbx_seq_one_letter_code
_entity_poly.pdbx_strand_id
1 'polypeptide(L)'
;MKKEGTLCSKEEKKEEEKLKEIIARYIRGNEKKANIAKDRQKKLEKLLSEKVEVEKKNKYTKFKINIKYPSYSIPISCNNLTFGYTEENLLYQNLTFDLIRGEKFLIVGENGIGKTTLLKLIMNILTPLEGSINISEKTLIGYYAQEHDLLNKEKTIKENFSDSGLTDYELRRFLGSFLFTNDDIFKKINILSPGERSRVALAKIALSGANTLLLDEPTNHLDPMTQLIIADTFKDYEGTMLVVSHNLEFVDNLGIERMLLLPSGRIMYYDKNVVLHYELLNEEVDKN
;
A
#
# COMPACT_ATOMS: atom_id res chain seq x y z
N MET A 1 -35.25 -1.63 17.48
CA MET A 1 -33.90 -2.18 17.30
C MET A 1 -32.85 -1.22 16.72
N LYS A 2 -33.05 0.12 16.67
CA LYS A 2 -32.05 1.11 16.16
C LYS A 2 -31.35 1.93 17.26
N LYS A 3 -31.61 1.71 18.55
CA LYS A 3 -31.04 2.49 19.66
C LYS A 3 -29.84 1.85 20.34
N GLU A 4 -29.62 0.55 20.24
CA GLU A 4 -28.51 -0.15 20.90
C GLU A 4 -27.16 0.07 20.21
N GLY A 5 -27.11 0.12 18.89
CA GLY A 5 -25.87 0.34 18.13
C GLY A 5 -25.22 1.72 18.32
N THR A 6 -26.04 2.74 18.68
CA THR A 6 -25.54 4.12 18.85
C THR A 6 -25.01 4.41 20.25
N LEU A 7 -25.45 3.65 21.26
CA LEU A 7 -24.93 3.74 22.65
C LEU A 7 -23.57 3.06 22.77
N CYS A 8 -23.40 1.88 22.22
CA CYS A 8 -22.12 1.13 22.24
C CYS A 8 -20.98 1.95 21.62
N SER A 9 -21.21 2.59 20.47
CA SER A 9 -20.19 3.43 19.80
C SER A 9 -19.79 4.71 20.57
N LYS A 10 -20.66 5.22 21.45
CA LYS A 10 -20.37 6.39 22.31
C LYS A 10 -19.53 6.01 23.53
N GLU A 11 -19.73 4.83 24.10
CA GLU A 11 -18.96 4.32 25.22
C GLU A 11 -17.55 3.92 24.80
N GLU A 12 -17.41 3.27 23.65
CA GLU A 12 -16.13 2.91 23.04
C GLU A 12 -15.27 4.14 22.70
N LYS A 13 -15.86 5.21 22.13
CA LYS A 13 -15.16 6.48 21.89
C LYS A 13 -14.67 7.13 23.18
N LYS A 14 -15.47 7.08 24.26
CA LYS A 14 -15.07 7.60 25.56
C LYS A 14 -13.94 6.77 26.19
N GLU A 15 -13.93 5.46 26.00
CA GLU A 15 -12.86 4.59 26.50
C GLU A 15 -11.57 4.82 25.71
N GLU A 16 -11.63 4.99 24.38
CA GLU A 16 -10.51 5.35 23.51
C GLU A 16 -9.88 6.69 23.92
N GLU A 17 -10.70 7.75 24.12
CA GLU A 17 -10.22 9.06 24.57
C GLU A 17 -9.55 8.98 25.96
N LYS A 18 -10.16 8.25 26.92
CA LYS A 18 -9.55 8.04 28.22
C LYS A 18 -8.21 7.33 28.17
N LEU A 19 -8.07 6.31 27.30
CA LEU A 19 -6.81 5.59 27.13
C LEU A 19 -5.73 6.49 26.53
N LYS A 20 -6.07 7.32 25.53
CA LYS A 20 -5.16 8.32 24.93
C LYS A 20 -4.70 9.36 25.96
N GLU A 21 -5.60 9.86 26.80
CA GLU A 21 -5.26 10.80 27.87
C GLU A 21 -4.31 10.19 28.91
N ILE A 22 -4.56 8.93 29.31
CA ILE A 22 -3.71 8.22 30.28
C ILE A 22 -2.32 8.01 29.66
N ILE A 23 -2.23 7.54 28.42
CA ILE A 23 -0.97 7.35 27.72
C ILE A 23 -0.18 8.67 27.64
N ALA A 24 -0.81 9.76 27.21
CA ALA A 24 -0.17 11.08 27.12
C ALA A 24 0.35 11.59 28.48
N ARG A 25 -0.38 11.30 29.57
CA ARG A 25 -0.01 11.73 30.93
C ARG A 25 1.17 10.95 31.49
N TYR A 26 1.31 9.66 31.15
CA TYR A 26 2.27 8.76 31.78
C TYR A 26 3.51 8.47 30.93
N ILE A 27 3.52 8.82 29.63
CA ILE A 27 4.63 8.52 28.70
C ILE A 27 5.95 9.21 29.09
N ARG A 28 5.89 10.32 29.83
CA ARG A 28 7.05 11.09 30.31
C ARG A 28 7.40 10.85 31.78
N GLY A 29 6.95 9.74 32.40
CA GLY A 29 7.11 9.45 33.83
C GLY A 29 8.21 8.44 34.13
N ASN A 30 8.38 8.13 35.43
CA ASN A 30 9.31 7.11 35.96
C ASN A 30 8.97 5.73 35.37
N GLU A 31 9.90 4.78 35.46
CA GLU A 31 9.81 3.42 34.90
C GLU A 31 8.47 2.70 35.21
N LYS A 32 7.91 2.85 36.44
CA LYS A 32 6.57 2.34 36.79
C LYS A 32 5.45 3.00 35.97
N LYS A 33 5.57 4.29 35.65
CA LYS A 33 4.59 5.04 34.83
C LYS A 33 4.71 4.68 33.35
N ALA A 34 5.93 4.45 32.87
CA ALA A 34 6.18 3.98 31.50
C ALA A 34 5.57 2.59 31.25
N ASN A 35 5.64 1.68 32.23
CA ASN A 35 4.98 0.37 32.11
C ASN A 35 3.45 0.47 32.08
N ILE A 36 2.84 1.37 32.86
CA ILE A 36 1.40 1.63 32.78
C ILE A 36 1.01 2.20 31.42
N ALA A 37 1.79 3.12 30.87
CA ALA A 37 1.57 3.65 29.53
C ALA A 37 1.62 2.55 28.46
N LYS A 38 2.61 1.66 28.54
CA LYS A 38 2.79 0.51 27.64
C LYS A 38 1.62 -0.49 27.69
N ASP A 39 1.11 -0.78 28.90
CA ASP A 39 -0.08 -1.64 29.05
C ASP A 39 -1.35 -0.98 28.49
N ARG A 40 -1.50 0.33 28.70
CA ARG A 40 -2.63 1.07 28.15
C ARG A 40 -2.55 1.21 26.64
N GLN A 41 -1.34 1.32 26.09
CA GLN A 41 -1.11 1.34 24.66
C GLN A 41 -1.50 0.00 24.01
N LYS A 42 -1.09 -1.14 24.60
CA LYS A 42 -1.54 -2.47 24.15
C LYS A 42 -3.06 -2.63 24.20
N LYS A 43 -3.70 -2.10 25.25
CA LYS A 43 -5.17 -2.13 25.37
C LYS A 43 -5.84 -1.27 24.31
N LEU A 44 -5.28 -0.10 23.99
CA LEU A 44 -5.78 0.77 22.92
C LEU A 44 -5.63 0.12 21.55
N GLU A 45 -4.48 -0.48 21.26
CA GLU A 45 -4.22 -1.23 20.03
C GLU A 45 -5.21 -2.38 19.84
N LYS A 46 -5.49 -3.13 20.93
CA LYS A 46 -6.49 -4.21 20.93
C LYS A 46 -7.91 -3.68 20.65
N LEU A 47 -8.33 -2.61 21.33
CA LEU A 47 -9.63 -1.97 21.10
C LEU A 47 -9.77 -1.46 19.67
N LEU A 48 -8.72 -0.85 19.11
CA LEU A 48 -8.70 -0.38 17.72
C LEU A 48 -8.78 -1.56 16.75
N SER A 49 -8.06 -2.67 17.01
CA SER A 49 -8.12 -3.86 16.16
C SER A 49 -9.49 -4.55 16.19
N GLU A 50 -10.12 -4.67 17.36
CA GLU A 50 -11.48 -5.20 17.52
C GLU A 50 -12.51 -4.32 16.80
N LYS A 51 -12.37 -2.99 16.88
CA LYS A 51 -13.22 -2.02 16.17
C LYS A 51 -13.08 -2.14 14.66
N VAL A 52 -11.85 -2.34 14.16
CA VAL A 52 -11.58 -2.64 12.75
C VAL A 52 -12.25 -3.93 12.32
N GLU A 53 -12.19 -5.00 13.11
CA GLU A 53 -12.85 -6.27 12.79
C GLU A 53 -14.37 -6.16 12.77
N VAL A 54 -14.97 -5.42 13.70
CA VAL A 54 -16.43 -5.19 13.76
C VAL A 54 -16.89 -4.30 12.61
N GLU A 55 -16.15 -3.25 12.28
CA GLU A 55 -16.43 -2.40 11.12
C GLU A 55 -16.20 -3.16 9.80
N LYS A 56 -15.17 -4.01 9.70
CA LYS A 56 -14.95 -4.92 8.57
C LYS A 56 -16.14 -5.87 8.38
N LYS A 57 -16.67 -6.49 9.44
CA LYS A 57 -17.83 -7.39 9.36
C LYS A 57 -19.12 -6.69 8.96
N ASN A 58 -19.28 -5.43 9.28
CA ASN A 58 -20.54 -4.70 9.10
C ASN A 58 -20.63 -3.83 7.83
N LYS A 59 -19.51 -3.53 7.14
CA LYS A 59 -19.51 -2.53 6.07
C LYS A 59 -18.96 -2.96 4.71
N TYR A 60 -18.13 -3.99 4.61
CA TYR A 60 -17.41 -4.22 3.36
C TYR A 60 -17.63 -5.64 2.83
N THR A 61 -18.41 -5.74 1.75
CA THR A 61 -18.36 -6.94 0.91
C THR A 61 -17.00 -6.91 0.20
N LYS A 62 -16.09 -7.82 0.56
CA LYS A 62 -14.81 -7.95 -0.14
C LYS A 62 -15.06 -8.10 -1.64
N PHE A 63 -14.48 -7.21 -2.42
CA PHE A 63 -14.49 -7.32 -3.87
C PHE A 63 -13.24 -8.10 -4.30
N LYS A 64 -13.42 -9.20 -5.04
CA LYS A 64 -12.28 -9.94 -5.58
C LYS A 64 -11.67 -9.16 -6.74
N ILE A 65 -10.40 -8.77 -6.62
CA ILE A 65 -9.64 -8.17 -7.70
C ILE A 65 -9.34 -9.26 -8.73
N ASN A 66 -9.91 -9.14 -9.91
CA ASN A 66 -9.76 -10.14 -10.95
C ASN A 66 -8.61 -9.76 -11.90
N ILE A 67 -7.77 -10.76 -12.22
CA ILE A 67 -6.80 -10.66 -13.30
C ILE A 67 -7.47 -11.05 -14.63
N LYS A 68 -7.11 -10.37 -15.72
CA LYS A 68 -7.68 -10.66 -17.04
C LYS A 68 -7.27 -12.03 -17.57
N TYR A 69 -6.00 -12.39 -17.34
CA TYR A 69 -5.40 -13.70 -17.63
C TYR A 69 -4.09 -13.84 -16.83
N PRO A 70 -3.63 -15.06 -16.53
CA PRO A 70 -2.38 -15.24 -15.82
C PRO A 70 -1.16 -14.86 -16.69
N SER A 71 -0.13 -14.29 -16.08
CA SER A 71 1.18 -14.07 -16.72
C SER A 71 1.93 -15.40 -16.93
N TYR A 72 3.08 -15.35 -17.62
CA TYR A 72 4.02 -16.46 -17.61
C TYR A 72 4.65 -16.63 -16.20
N SER A 73 5.43 -17.72 -16.01
CA SER A 73 6.05 -18.07 -14.72
C SER A 73 6.94 -16.95 -14.18
N ILE A 74 7.63 -16.23 -15.07
CA ILE A 74 8.46 -15.06 -14.76
C ILE A 74 7.89 -13.87 -15.53
N PRO A 75 7.03 -13.05 -14.92
CA PRO A 75 6.48 -11.87 -15.60
C PRO A 75 7.52 -10.79 -15.87
N ILE A 76 8.48 -10.59 -14.97
CA ILE A 76 9.52 -9.58 -15.09
C ILE A 76 10.85 -10.19 -14.65
N SER A 77 11.91 -9.97 -15.47
CA SER A 77 13.28 -10.38 -15.19
C SER A 77 14.21 -9.19 -15.40
N CYS A 78 15.05 -8.89 -14.39
CA CYS A 78 16.11 -7.89 -14.46
C CYS A 78 17.45 -8.60 -14.51
N ASN A 79 18.27 -8.33 -15.52
CA ASN A 79 19.54 -9.00 -15.73
C ASN A 79 20.69 -8.00 -15.77
N ASN A 80 21.63 -8.10 -14.82
CA ASN A 80 22.83 -7.26 -14.70
C ASN A 80 22.55 -5.75 -14.85
N LEU A 81 21.45 -5.30 -14.27
CA LEU A 81 20.96 -3.94 -14.41
C LEU A 81 21.91 -2.98 -13.69
N THR A 82 22.46 -2.02 -14.42
CA THR A 82 23.24 -0.91 -13.89
C THR A 82 22.56 0.40 -14.24
N PHE A 83 22.35 1.26 -13.26
CA PHE A 83 21.75 2.57 -13.46
C PHE A 83 22.25 3.60 -12.47
N GLY A 84 22.40 4.82 -12.96
CA GLY A 84 22.60 6.06 -12.23
C GLY A 84 22.07 7.22 -13.06
N TYR A 85 21.78 8.35 -12.43
CA TYR A 85 21.43 9.59 -13.15
C TYR A 85 22.65 10.25 -13.81
N THR A 86 23.84 9.90 -13.32
CA THR A 86 25.14 10.21 -13.94
C THR A 86 26.00 8.96 -13.89
N GLU A 87 26.99 8.86 -14.79
CA GLU A 87 27.92 7.72 -14.80
C GLU A 87 28.78 7.63 -13.53
N GLU A 88 28.99 8.77 -12.85
CA GLU A 88 29.78 8.86 -11.63
C GLU A 88 28.99 8.47 -10.36
N ASN A 89 27.66 8.54 -10.40
CA ASN A 89 26.80 8.27 -9.26
C ASN A 89 25.77 7.20 -9.59
N LEU A 90 26.19 5.94 -9.46
CA LEU A 90 25.37 4.79 -9.73
C LEU A 90 24.49 4.44 -8.51
N LEU A 91 23.20 4.23 -8.76
CA LEU A 91 22.26 3.76 -7.74
C LEU A 91 22.38 2.26 -7.51
N TYR A 92 22.57 1.49 -8.57
CA TYR A 92 22.84 0.06 -8.50
C TYR A 92 23.73 -0.40 -9.65
N GLN A 93 24.49 -1.49 -9.38
CA GLN A 93 25.38 -2.14 -10.34
C GLN A 93 25.06 -3.63 -10.37
N ASN A 94 24.98 -4.19 -11.58
CA ASN A 94 24.77 -5.63 -11.80
C ASN A 94 23.55 -6.22 -11.03
N LEU A 95 22.49 -5.40 -10.83
CA LEU A 95 21.28 -5.85 -10.14
C LEU A 95 20.57 -6.92 -10.98
N THR A 96 20.39 -8.10 -10.41
CA THR A 96 19.75 -9.24 -11.08
C THR A 96 18.70 -9.86 -10.19
N PHE A 97 17.44 -9.94 -10.68
CA PHE A 97 16.35 -10.62 -9.99
C PHE A 97 15.21 -10.96 -10.93
N ASP A 98 14.44 -11.97 -10.54
CA ASP A 98 13.21 -12.38 -11.21
C ASP A 98 12.02 -12.25 -10.28
N LEU A 99 10.90 -11.72 -10.82
CA LEU A 99 9.60 -11.83 -10.18
C LEU A 99 8.95 -13.15 -10.60
N ILE A 100 8.44 -13.88 -9.63
CA ILE A 100 7.71 -15.14 -9.86
C ILE A 100 6.21 -14.83 -9.92
N ARG A 101 5.52 -15.50 -10.85
CA ARG A 101 4.06 -15.34 -10.97
C ARG A 101 3.35 -15.62 -9.65
N GLY A 102 2.48 -14.68 -9.23
CA GLY A 102 1.66 -14.78 -8.04
C GLY A 102 2.37 -14.38 -6.75
N GLU A 103 3.70 -14.15 -6.77
CA GLU A 103 4.41 -13.70 -5.57
C GLU A 103 4.14 -12.23 -5.24
N LYS A 104 4.28 -11.90 -3.97
CA LYS A 104 4.31 -10.54 -3.46
C LYS A 104 5.71 -10.20 -2.99
N PHE A 105 6.37 -9.32 -3.73
CA PHE A 105 7.78 -8.99 -3.62
C PHE A 105 7.96 -7.55 -3.15
N LEU A 106 8.75 -7.34 -2.11
CA LEU A 106 9.01 -6.04 -1.50
C LEU A 106 10.37 -5.50 -1.91
N ILE A 107 10.45 -4.20 -2.24
CA ILE A 107 11.73 -3.49 -2.36
C ILE A 107 11.95 -2.70 -1.06
N VAL A 108 13.10 -2.93 -0.41
CA VAL A 108 13.50 -2.31 0.85
C VAL A 108 14.81 -1.54 0.64
N GLY A 109 14.95 -0.40 1.30
CA GLY A 109 16.16 0.43 1.26
C GLY A 109 15.89 1.84 1.78
N GLU A 110 16.95 2.60 2.00
CA GLU A 110 16.87 3.98 2.48
C GLU A 110 16.14 4.90 1.49
N ASN A 111 15.72 6.07 1.98
CA ASN A 111 15.13 7.10 1.13
C ASN A 111 16.19 7.61 0.13
N GLY A 112 15.76 7.82 -1.11
CA GLY A 112 16.67 8.25 -2.19
C GLY A 112 17.53 7.15 -2.81
N ILE A 113 17.54 5.90 -2.30
CA ILE A 113 18.38 4.82 -2.82
C ILE A 113 17.96 4.31 -4.21
N GLY A 114 16.86 4.78 -4.77
CA GLY A 114 16.44 4.42 -6.12
C GLY A 114 15.26 3.45 -6.22
N LYS A 115 14.49 3.21 -5.17
CA LYS A 115 13.32 2.30 -5.18
C LYS A 115 12.31 2.68 -6.29
N THR A 116 11.84 3.92 -6.30
CA THR A 116 10.98 4.48 -7.38
C THR A 116 11.66 4.44 -8.75
N THR A 117 12.97 4.67 -8.78
CA THR A 117 13.76 4.63 -10.02
C THR A 117 13.75 3.23 -10.64
N LEU A 118 13.84 2.18 -9.82
CA LEU A 118 13.74 0.80 -10.29
C LEU A 118 12.37 0.51 -10.90
N LEU A 119 11.28 0.99 -10.29
CA LEU A 119 9.94 0.87 -10.87
C LEU A 119 9.83 1.62 -12.22
N LYS A 120 10.41 2.82 -12.32
CA LYS A 120 10.44 3.60 -13.58
C LYS A 120 11.25 2.91 -14.67
N LEU A 121 12.34 2.23 -14.34
CA LEU A 121 13.11 1.39 -15.28
C LEU A 121 12.27 0.21 -15.77
N ILE A 122 11.58 -0.49 -14.87
CA ILE A 122 10.67 -1.59 -15.22
C ILE A 122 9.55 -1.10 -16.16
N MET A 123 9.02 0.10 -15.92
CA MET A 123 8.01 0.73 -16.77
C MET A 123 8.57 1.30 -18.09
N ASN A 124 9.86 1.14 -18.34
CA ASN A 124 10.55 1.71 -19.51
C ASN A 124 10.42 3.25 -19.63
N ILE A 125 10.20 3.93 -18.50
CA ILE A 125 10.21 5.40 -18.40
C ILE A 125 11.66 5.92 -18.38
N LEU A 126 12.56 5.10 -17.81
CA LEU A 126 14.01 5.34 -17.82
C LEU A 126 14.69 4.18 -18.55
N THR A 127 15.86 4.46 -19.14
CA THR A 127 16.68 3.47 -19.82
C THR A 127 17.89 3.11 -18.96
N PRO A 128 18.19 1.83 -18.70
CA PRO A 128 19.38 1.44 -17.96
C PRO A 128 20.66 1.80 -18.71
N LEU A 129 21.75 2.02 -17.97
CA LEU A 129 23.09 2.23 -18.54
C LEU A 129 23.64 0.89 -19.09
N GLU A 130 23.43 -0.21 -18.33
CA GLU A 130 23.84 -1.55 -18.72
C GLU A 130 22.78 -2.57 -18.26
N GLY A 131 22.83 -3.75 -18.87
CA GLY A 131 21.90 -4.84 -18.58
C GLY A 131 20.57 -4.72 -19.32
N SER A 132 19.58 -5.48 -18.88
CA SER A 132 18.28 -5.52 -19.54
C SER A 132 17.15 -5.84 -18.55
N ILE A 133 15.96 -5.36 -18.89
CA ILE A 133 14.70 -5.70 -18.21
C ILE A 133 13.82 -6.39 -19.25
N ASN A 134 13.42 -7.62 -18.98
CA ASN A 134 12.56 -8.40 -19.82
C ASN A 134 11.17 -8.52 -19.19
N ILE A 135 10.16 -8.02 -19.88
CA ILE A 135 8.75 -8.15 -19.49
C ILE A 135 8.13 -9.19 -20.43
N SER A 136 7.57 -10.25 -19.86
CA SER A 136 6.97 -11.32 -20.68
C SER A 136 5.71 -10.83 -21.39
N GLU A 137 5.45 -11.34 -22.60
CA GLU A 137 4.36 -10.90 -23.50
C GLU A 137 2.97 -10.90 -22.84
N LYS A 138 2.72 -11.83 -21.91
CA LYS A 138 1.46 -11.92 -21.18
C LYS A 138 1.42 -11.11 -19.88
N THR A 139 2.41 -10.27 -19.64
CA THR A 139 2.43 -9.40 -18.47
C THR A 139 1.63 -8.13 -18.73
N LEU A 140 0.55 -7.98 -17.98
CA LEU A 140 -0.25 -6.76 -17.96
C LEU A 140 0.04 -6.00 -16.67
N ILE A 141 0.80 -4.91 -16.77
CA ILE A 141 1.24 -4.13 -15.62
C ILE A 141 0.21 -3.08 -15.25
N GLY A 142 -0.16 -3.05 -13.97
CA GLY A 142 -0.83 -1.92 -13.33
C GLY A 142 0.18 -1.18 -12.43
N TYR A 143 0.47 0.08 -12.74
CA TYR A 143 1.44 0.88 -12.00
C TYR A 143 0.74 1.96 -11.17
N TYR A 144 0.96 1.91 -9.87
CA TYR A 144 0.58 2.97 -8.94
C TYR A 144 1.80 3.83 -8.66
N ALA A 145 1.84 5.02 -9.25
CA ALA A 145 2.86 6.04 -8.99
C ALA A 145 2.39 6.97 -7.86
N GLN A 146 3.33 7.53 -7.13
CA GLN A 146 3.08 8.49 -6.06
C GLN A 146 2.30 9.75 -6.55
N GLU A 147 2.40 10.12 -7.81
CA GLU A 147 1.79 11.32 -8.42
C GLU A 147 0.46 11.07 -9.15
N HIS A 148 -0.30 10.07 -8.84
CA HIS A 148 -1.70 9.83 -9.31
C HIS A 148 -2.09 10.32 -10.73
N ASP A 149 -1.19 10.23 -11.70
CA ASP A 149 -1.44 10.64 -13.11
C ASP A 149 -2.52 9.81 -13.82
N LEU A 150 -2.97 8.74 -13.18
CA LEU A 150 -4.00 7.84 -13.68
C LEU A 150 -5.41 8.44 -13.68
N LEU A 151 -5.62 9.56 -12.98
CA LEU A 151 -6.93 10.13 -12.75
C LEU A 151 -7.13 11.44 -13.53
N ASN A 152 -8.22 11.52 -14.28
CA ASN A 152 -8.64 12.80 -14.86
C ASN A 152 -9.28 13.67 -13.77
N LYS A 153 -8.59 14.76 -13.40
CA LYS A 153 -8.96 15.65 -12.28
C LYS A 153 -10.28 16.39 -12.52
N GLU A 154 -10.67 16.64 -13.77
CA GLU A 154 -11.89 17.36 -14.13
C GLU A 154 -13.15 16.47 -14.16
N LYS A 155 -12.94 15.15 -14.20
CA LYS A 155 -14.02 14.16 -14.20
C LYS A 155 -14.40 13.74 -12.77
N THR A 156 -15.61 13.23 -12.63
CA THR A 156 -16.09 12.58 -11.39
C THR A 156 -15.40 11.24 -11.19
N ILE A 157 -15.50 10.67 -9.98
CA ILE A 157 -15.04 9.30 -9.72
C ILE A 157 -15.71 8.35 -10.71
N LYS A 158 -17.04 8.38 -10.85
CA LYS A 158 -17.77 7.53 -11.80
C LYS A 158 -17.25 7.64 -13.24
N GLU A 159 -17.03 8.84 -13.74
CA GLU A 159 -16.53 9.06 -15.10
C GLU A 159 -15.09 8.56 -15.30
N ASN A 160 -14.28 8.52 -14.23
CA ASN A 160 -12.95 7.91 -14.28
C ASN A 160 -12.99 6.38 -14.38
N PHE A 161 -14.13 5.76 -14.12
CA PHE A 161 -14.37 4.32 -14.23
C PHE A 161 -15.31 3.94 -15.40
N SER A 162 -15.59 4.86 -16.32
CA SER A 162 -16.49 4.63 -17.49
C SER A 162 -16.11 3.40 -18.32
N ASP A 163 -14.82 3.12 -18.40
CA ASP A 163 -14.26 2.03 -19.23
C ASP A 163 -14.25 0.67 -18.50
N SER A 164 -14.68 0.63 -17.23
CA SER A 164 -14.66 -0.60 -16.41
C SER A 164 -15.70 -1.64 -16.81
N GLY A 165 -16.73 -1.25 -17.58
CA GLY A 165 -17.87 -2.11 -17.91
C GLY A 165 -18.81 -2.42 -16.74
N LEU A 166 -18.55 -1.86 -15.54
CA LEU A 166 -19.40 -2.06 -14.38
C LEU A 166 -20.66 -1.20 -14.44
N THR A 167 -21.78 -1.78 -14.00
CA THR A 167 -23.00 -1.02 -13.72
C THR A 167 -22.78 -0.08 -12.53
N ASP A 168 -23.63 0.95 -12.39
CA ASP A 168 -23.56 1.88 -11.25
C ASP A 168 -23.63 1.16 -9.89
N TYR A 169 -24.42 0.10 -9.80
CA TYR A 169 -24.53 -0.71 -8.58
C TYR A 169 -23.22 -1.45 -8.27
N GLU A 170 -22.63 -2.10 -9.25
CA GLU A 170 -21.36 -2.83 -9.11
C GLU A 170 -20.20 -1.88 -8.78
N LEU A 171 -20.14 -0.71 -9.43
CA LEU A 171 -19.15 0.31 -9.17
C LEU A 171 -19.24 0.84 -7.72
N ARG A 172 -20.45 1.13 -7.23
CA ARG A 172 -20.65 1.57 -5.84
C ARG A 172 -20.22 0.50 -4.85
N ARG A 173 -20.59 -0.75 -5.11
CA ARG A 173 -20.20 -1.90 -4.29
C ARG A 173 -18.67 -2.09 -4.28
N PHE A 174 -18.04 -1.97 -5.44
CA PHE A 174 -16.59 -2.05 -5.58
C PHE A 174 -15.89 -0.91 -4.84
N LEU A 175 -16.29 0.33 -5.08
CA LEU A 175 -15.71 1.52 -4.42
C LEU A 175 -15.99 1.52 -2.91
N GLY A 176 -17.01 0.83 -2.45
CA GLY A 176 -17.24 0.57 -1.03
C GLY A 176 -16.09 -0.16 -0.35
N SER A 177 -15.38 -1.10 -1.03
CA SER A 177 -14.16 -1.73 -0.50
C SER A 177 -12.96 -0.78 -0.40
N PHE A 178 -13.04 0.38 -1.06
CA PHE A 178 -12.09 1.49 -0.97
C PHE A 178 -12.63 2.66 -0.13
N LEU A 179 -13.63 2.41 0.72
CA LEU A 179 -14.21 3.38 1.66
C LEU A 179 -14.96 4.56 1.03
N PHE A 180 -15.52 4.39 -0.15
CA PHE A 180 -16.41 5.37 -0.74
C PHE A 180 -17.87 5.04 -0.45
N THR A 181 -18.66 6.06 -0.13
CA THR A 181 -20.10 5.93 0.07
C THR A 181 -20.86 6.10 -1.26
N ASN A 182 -22.16 5.81 -1.24
CA ASN A 182 -22.99 5.83 -2.45
C ASN A 182 -22.94 7.14 -3.25
N ASP A 183 -22.83 8.29 -2.60
CA ASP A 183 -22.88 9.61 -3.23
C ASP A 183 -21.49 10.14 -3.61
N ASP A 184 -20.43 9.55 -3.06
CA ASP A 184 -19.06 9.97 -3.34
C ASP A 184 -18.69 9.80 -4.83
N ILE A 185 -19.30 8.85 -5.52
CA ILE A 185 -19.00 8.58 -6.94
C ILE A 185 -19.25 9.77 -7.86
N PHE A 186 -20.07 10.74 -7.43
CA PHE A 186 -20.36 11.96 -8.19
C PHE A 186 -19.40 13.11 -7.89
N LYS A 187 -18.51 12.95 -6.89
CA LYS A 187 -17.49 13.95 -6.60
C LYS A 187 -16.44 13.99 -7.72
N LYS A 188 -16.03 15.20 -8.12
CA LYS A 188 -14.89 15.38 -9.03
C LYS A 188 -13.58 15.06 -8.32
N ILE A 189 -12.60 14.55 -9.07
CA ILE A 189 -11.29 14.19 -8.51
C ILE A 189 -10.56 15.40 -7.93
N ASN A 190 -10.69 16.58 -8.54
CA ASN A 190 -9.99 17.80 -8.09
C ASN A 190 -10.43 18.29 -6.70
N ILE A 191 -11.64 17.95 -6.23
CA ILE A 191 -12.13 18.34 -4.89
C ILE A 191 -11.83 17.30 -3.81
N LEU A 192 -11.30 16.14 -4.17
CA LEU A 192 -10.95 15.08 -3.24
C LEU A 192 -9.69 15.46 -2.44
N SER A 193 -9.64 15.01 -1.18
CA SER A 193 -8.41 15.05 -0.39
C SER A 193 -7.31 14.17 -1.01
N PRO A 194 -6.02 14.37 -0.67
CA PRO A 194 -4.94 13.49 -1.14
C PRO A 194 -5.23 12.02 -0.87
N GLY A 195 -5.67 11.66 0.33
CA GLY A 195 -6.00 10.27 0.70
C GLY A 195 -7.18 9.69 -0.08
N GLU A 196 -8.22 10.51 -0.37
CA GLU A 196 -9.32 10.07 -1.24
C GLU A 196 -8.85 9.83 -2.67
N ARG A 197 -7.98 10.69 -3.22
CA ARG A 197 -7.39 10.49 -4.55
C ARG A 197 -6.55 9.22 -4.60
N SER A 198 -5.74 8.95 -3.57
CA SER A 198 -4.97 7.71 -3.44
C SER A 198 -5.87 6.48 -3.51
N ARG A 199 -6.98 6.47 -2.77
CA ARG A 199 -7.96 5.38 -2.78
C ARG A 199 -8.61 5.19 -4.15
N VAL A 200 -8.98 6.27 -4.86
CA VAL A 200 -9.54 6.18 -6.22
C VAL A 200 -8.51 5.61 -7.20
N ALA A 201 -7.24 6.04 -7.11
CA ALA A 201 -6.17 5.55 -7.97
C ALA A 201 -5.91 4.05 -7.74
N LEU A 202 -5.85 3.61 -6.46
CA LEU A 202 -5.72 2.19 -6.11
C LEU A 202 -6.92 1.37 -6.60
N ALA A 203 -8.13 1.88 -6.45
CA ALA A 203 -9.33 1.25 -7.00
C ALA A 203 -9.26 1.12 -8.52
N LYS A 204 -8.80 2.14 -9.23
CA LYS A 204 -8.67 2.10 -10.69
C LYS A 204 -7.67 1.02 -11.15
N ILE A 205 -6.54 0.91 -10.47
CA ILE A 205 -5.56 -0.15 -10.74
C ILE A 205 -6.14 -1.54 -10.43
N ALA A 206 -6.87 -1.68 -9.34
CA ALA A 206 -7.52 -2.95 -8.98
C ALA A 206 -8.54 -3.42 -10.04
N LEU A 207 -9.18 -2.51 -10.77
CA LEU A 207 -10.11 -2.83 -11.87
C LEU A 207 -9.44 -2.94 -13.24
N SER A 208 -8.17 -2.63 -13.38
CA SER A 208 -7.47 -2.66 -14.67
C SER A 208 -7.38 -4.07 -15.29
N GLY A 209 -7.61 -5.11 -14.49
CA GLY A 209 -7.41 -6.50 -14.91
C GLY A 209 -5.93 -6.88 -15.03
N ALA A 210 -5.02 -6.02 -14.54
CA ALA A 210 -3.59 -6.29 -14.51
C ALA A 210 -3.31 -7.60 -13.78
N ASN A 211 -2.29 -8.33 -14.23
CA ASN A 211 -1.82 -9.55 -13.59
C ASN A 211 -0.47 -9.34 -12.87
N THR A 212 0.08 -8.13 -12.96
CA THR A 212 1.31 -7.71 -12.28
C THR A 212 1.12 -6.27 -11.81
N LEU A 213 1.19 -6.03 -10.51
CA LEU A 213 1.04 -4.70 -9.91
C LEU A 213 2.40 -4.18 -9.44
N LEU A 214 2.70 -2.96 -9.80
CA LEU A 214 3.82 -2.18 -9.28
C LEU A 214 3.24 -1.09 -8.38
N LEU A 215 3.49 -1.15 -7.08
CA LEU A 215 2.94 -0.21 -6.09
C LEU A 215 4.06 0.60 -5.46
N ASP A 216 4.10 1.90 -5.73
CA ASP A 216 5.10 2.84 -5.21
C ASP A 216 4.50 3.66 -4.07
N GLU A 217 4.86 3.31 -2.83
CA GLU A 217 4.37 3.92 -1.59
C GLU A 217 2.83 4.09 -1.55
N PRO A 218 2.06 3.00 -1.71
CA PRO A 218 0.61 3.06 -1.87
C PRO A 218 -0.13 3.54 -0.62
N THR A 219 0.55 3.63 0.51
CA THR A 219 0.00 4.04 1.81
C THR A 219 0.20 5.52 2.11
N ASN A 220 0.95 6.25 1.30
CA ASN A 220 1.17 7.67 1.48
C ASN A 220 -0.16 8.43 1.44
N HIS A 221 -0.33 9.37 2.36
CA HIS A 221 -1.55 10.16 2.56
C HIS A 221 -2.78 9.39 3.04
N LEU A 222 -2.65 8.11 3.39
CA LEU A 222 -3.72 7.32 3.98
C LEU A 222 -3.59 7.28 5.50
N ASP A 223 -4.71 7.38 6.20
CA ASP A 223 -4.74 7.14 7.64
C ASP A 223 -4.55 5.64 7.95
N PRO A 224 -4.06 5.28 9.15
CA PRO A 224 -3.72 3.90 9.50
C PRO A 224 -4.85 2.88 9.27
N MET A 225 -6.10 3.28 9.55
CA MET A 225 -7.27 2.43 9.32
C MET A 225 -7.49 2.14 7.84
N THR A 226 -7.38 3.16 7.01
CA THR A 226 -7.50 3.03 5.55
C THR A 226 -6.40 2.14 5.00
N GLN A 227 -5.16 2.26 5.50
CA GLN A 227 -4.02 1.42 5.08
C GLN A 227 -4.32 -0.07 5.29
N LEU A 228 -4.86 -0.45 6.47
CA LEU A 228 -5.23 -1.84 6.77
C LEU A 228 -6.33 -2.38 5.85
N ILE A 229 -7.35 -1.57 5.56
CA ILE A 229 -8.45 -1.96 4.68
C ILE A 229 -7.95 -2.14 3.24
N ILE A 230 -7.08 -1.26 2.77
CA ILE A 230 -6.45 -1.39 1.44
C ILE A 230 -5.56 -2.63 1.40
N ALA A 231 -4.74 -2.89 2.43
CA ALA A 231 -3.93 -4.11 2.50
C ALA A 231 -4.81 -5.37 2.45
N ASP A 232 -5.91 -5.40 3.22
CA ASP A 232 -6.85 -6.52 3.21
C ASP A 232 -7.53 -6.73 1.84
N THR A 233 -7.79 -5.64 1.11
CA THR A 233 -8.35 -5.69 -0.24
C THR A 233 -7.37 -6.31 -1.25
N PHE A 234 -6.06 -5.98 -1.13
CA PHE A 234 -5.01 -6.50 -2.01
C PHE A 234 -4.44 -7.86 -1.55
N LYS A 235 -4.69 -8.27 -0.31
CA LYS A 235 -4.21 -9.55 0.23
C LYS A 235 -4.61 -10.74 -0.63
N ASP A 236 -5.86 -10.75 -1.11
CA ASP A 236 -6.42 -11.84 -1.89
C ASP A 236 -6.20 -11.68 -3.41
N TYR A 237 -5.37 -10.72 -3.82
CA TYR A 237 -4.99 -10.57 -5.22
C TYR A 237 -4.11 -11.73 -5.67
N GLU A 238 -4.53 -12.43 -6.73
CA GLU A 238 -3.87 -13.65 -7.24
C GLU A 238 -2.75 -13.37 -8.24
N GLY A 239 -2.56 -12.11 -8.65
CA GLY A 239 -1.46 -11.71 -9.53
C GLY A 239 -0.16 -11.45 -8.78
N THR A 240 0.87 -11.10 -9.53
CA THR A 240 2.19 -10.73 -8.99
C THR A 240 2.16 -9.29 -8.48
N MET A 241 2.82 -9.02 -7.36
CA MET A 241 3.00 -7.66 -6.85
C MET A 241 4.48 -7.35 -6.62
N LEU A 242 4.91 -6.17 -7.05
CA LEU A 242 6.16 -5.55 -6.66
C LEU A 242 5.81 -4.27 -5.88
N VAL A 243 6.18 -4.23 -4.61
CA VAL A 243 5.76 -3.19 -3.67
C VAL A 243 6.98 -2.43 -3.17
N VAL A 244 6.90 -1.12 -3.18
CA VAL A 244 7.77 -0.22 -2.42
C VAL A 244 6.93 0.35 -1.30
N SER A 245 7.28 0.10 -0.04
CA SER A 245 6.62 0.69 1.11
C SER A 245 7.51 0.65 2.34
N HIS A 246 7.44 1.70 3.14
CA HIS A 246 8.04 1.77 4.47
C HIS A 246 7.06 1.38 5.57
N ASN A 247 5.77 1.27 5.26
CA ASN A 247 4.75 0.98 6.24
C ASN A 247 4.71 -0.50 6.60
N LEU A 248 5.32 -0.84 7.73
CA LEU A 248 5.46 -2.21 8.22
C LEU A 248 4.11 -2.92 8.41
N GLU A 249 3.10 -2.21 8.92
CA GLU A 249 1.78 -2.78 9.18
C GLU A 249 1.05 -3.12 7.87
N PHE A 250 1.15 -2.25 6.87
CA PHE A 250 0.63 -2.51 5.53
C PHE A 250 1.31 -3.72 4.88
N VAL A 251 2.65 -3.77 4.93
CA VAL A 251 3.47 -4.84 4.35
C VAL A 251 3.16 -6.19 4.98
N ASP A 252 3.08 -6.26 6.33
CA ASP A 252 2.71 -7.48 7.06
C ASP A 252 1.34 -8.01 6.63
N ASN A 253 0.36 -7.11 6.43
CA ASN A 253 -0.99 -7.51 6.04
C ASN A 253 -1.12 -7.93 4.58
N LEU A 254 -0.22 -7.50 3.68
CA LEU A 254 -0.21 -7.92 2.27
C LEU A 254 0.18 -9.39 2.08
N GLY A 255 0.97 -9.96 3.00
CA GLY A 255 1.54 -11.32 2.87
C GLY A 255 2.70 -11.36 1.89
N ILE A 256 3.69 -10.48 2.08
CA ILE A 256 4.95 -10.46 1.32
C ILE A 256 5.71 -11.77 1.53
N GLU A 257 6.29 -12.32 0.47
CA GLU A 257 7.03 -13.60 0.50
C GLU A 257 8.54 -13.37 0.45
N ARG A 258 9.01 -12.53 -0.46
CA ARG A 258 10.43 -12.21 -0.65
C ARG A 258 10.65 -10.71 -0.70
N MET A 259 11.88 -10.29 -0.47
CA MET A 259 12.27 -8.90 -0.56
C MET A 259 13.65 -8.72 -1.20
N LEU A 260 13.81 -7.58 -1.86
CA LEU A 260 15.03 -7.09 -2.46
C LEU A 260 15.58 -5.94 -1.61
N LEU A 261 16.81 -6.06 -1.16
CA LEU A 261 17.51 -5.03 -0.41
C LEU A 261 18.33 -4.15 -1.36
N LEU A 262 18.04 -2.88 -1.45
CA LEU A 262 18.83 -1.91 -2.18
C LEU A 262 19.78 -1.16 -1.23
N PRO A 263 21.02 -0.80 -1.69
CA PRO A 263 21.56 -0.98 -3.03
C PRO A 263 22.23 -2.35 -3.26
N SER A 264 22.29 -3.22 -2.24
CA SER A 264 23.09 -4.46 -2.28
C SER A 264 22.63 -5.48 -3.33
N GLY A 265 21.39 -5.37 -3.82
CA GLY A 265 20.81 -6.37 -4.73
C GLY A 265 20.51 -7.73 -4.09
N ARG A 266 20.63 -7.84 -2.77
CA ARG A 266 20.40 -9.11 -2.06
C ARG A 266 18.93 -9.43 -2.00
N ILE A 267 18.57 -10.65 -2.40
CA ILE A 267 17.21 -11.18 -2.27
C ILE A 267 17.15 -12.11 -1.07
N MET A 268 16.09 -11.99 -0.27
CA MET A 268 15.83 -12.86 0.87
C MET A 268 14.32 -13.05 1.09
N TYR A 269 13.96 -14.03 1.90
CA TYR A 269 12.59 -14.15 2.39
C TYR A 269 12.23 -12.95 3.28
N TYR A 270 10.96 -12.62 3.31
CA TYR A 270 10.47 -11.51 4.12
C TYR A 270 10.87 -11.66 5.58
N ASP A 271 11.49 -10.64 6.13
CA ASP A 271 11.84 -10.51 7.55
C ASP A 271 11.45 -9.11 8.05
N LYS A 272 10.50 -9.11 8.94
CA LYS A 272 9.96 -7.89 9.56
C LYS A 272 11.02 -7.03 10.24
N ASN A 273 12.02 -7.65 10.89
CA ASN A 273 13.07 -6.92 11.60
C ASN A 273 13.96 -6.14 10.62
N VAL A 274 14.19 -6.70 9.43
CA VAL A 274 14.95 -6.02 8.38
C VAL A 274 14.18 -4.80 7.86
N VAL A 275 12.87 -4.93 7.61
CA VAL A 275 12.04 -3.80 7.18
C VAL A 275 12.00 -2.71 8.25
N LEU A 276 11.80 -3.10 9.52
CA LEU A 276 11.81 -2.17 10.66
C LEU A 276 13.13 -1.41 10.79
N HIS A 277 14.27 -2.07 10.55
CA HIS A 277 15.57 -1.42 10.57
C HIS A 277 15.66 -0.28 9.53
N TYR A 278 15.21 -0.52 8.30
CA TYR A 278 15.19 0.52 7.26
C TYR A 278 14.15 1.63 7.52
N GLU A 279 13.03 1.30 8.15
CA GLU A 279 12.03 2.29 8.58
C GLU A 279 12.65 3.26 9.60
N LEU A 280 13.34 2.74 10.63
CA LEU A 280 14.02 3.56 11.63
C LEU A 280 15.13 4.45 11.05
N LEU A 281 15.92 3.94 10.11
CA LEU A 281 16.94 4.72 9.42
C LEU A 281 16.33 5.90 8.65
N ASN A 282 15.21 5.68 7.97
CA ASN A 282 14.51 6.72 7.22
C ASN A 282 13.95 7.81 8.16
N GLU A 283 13.40 7.43 9.33
CA GLU A 283 12.91 8.39 10.32
C GLU A 283 14.02 9.27 10.94
N GLU A 284 15.23 8.76 11.06
CA GLU A 284 16.39 9.53 11.55
C GLU A 284 16.87 10.56 10.54
N VAL A 285 16.80 10.24 9.25
CA VAL A 285 17.18 11.16 8.16
C VAL A 285 16.18 12.31 8.03
N ASP A 286 14.88 12.04 8.19
CA ASP A 286 13.83 13.08 8.09
C ASP A 286 13.82 14.07 9.29
N LYS A 287 14.56 13.78 10.37
CA LYS A 287 14.67 14.63 11.56
C LYS A 287 15.89 15.58 11.56
N ASN A 288 16.81 15.41 10.62
CA ASN A 288 18.02 16.23 10.44
C ASN A 288 17.88 17.15 9.22
#